data_381991914a59228c2d4612c21a5718bf
#
_entry.id   381991914a59228c2d4612c21a5718bf
#
_cell.length_a   1.000
_cell.length_b   1.000
_cell.length_c   1.000
_cell.angle_alpha   90.00
_cell.angle_beta   90.00
_cell.angle_gamma   90.00
#
_symmetry.space_group_name_H-M   'P 1'
#
loop_
_entity.id
_entity.type
_entity.pdbx_description
1 polymer ?
#
loop_
_entity_poly.entity_id
_entity_poly.type
_entity_poly.pdbx_seq_one_letter_code
_entity_poly.pdbx_strand_id
1 'polypeptide(L)'
;HRGRAYDAFRKSGLKEMHMVRYADDFKIFCSNRKDAKRAYEATKAWLHDRLKLEVSEEKSKIVNLKKGYSEFLGFKLTLMKKGASYVVKSHICDKAKRRETDKLKGQIKKIAHPKNDEERVTLINEYNAMIMGMHNYFQIATCVSSDFADMGREVDVVKLSQLKRKALSTKGDYKGFSFIEKKYGKSKQIRFYSGKPLVPVGYIKHKNPMWKKKSVCKYTPEGRQKIHKNLGIDTNTMLLLMRTKEVGRSVEYMDNRISLYVAQYGKCAITGQILALHEIHCHHKKPVSQGGNDRYENLIILHKDIHRLLHATKETTIKAYLSQLQLTYKQKAKLNKLRQLANLQAI
;
A
#
# COMPACT_ATOMS: atom_id res chain seq x y z
N HIS A 1 -27.06 -7.91 -9.43
CA HIS A 1 -25.60 -7.94 -9.73
C HIS A 1 -24.71 -8.59 -8.64
N ARG A 2 -25.17 -8.70 -7.39
CA ARG A 2 -24.50 -9.53 -6.37
C ARG A 2 -24.54 -11.01 -6.76
N GLY A 3 -25.62 -11.46 -7.39
CA GLY A 3 -25.79 -12.82 -7.89
C GLY A 3 -24.74 -13.22 -8.92
N ARG A 4 -24.48 -12.39 -9.94
CA ARG A 4 -23.54 -12.77 -11.03
C ARG A 4 -22.12 -13.01 -10.59
N ALA A 5 -21.57 -12.15 -9.69
CA ALA A 5 -20.23 -12.37 -9.16
C ALA A 5 -20.17 -13.60 -8.23
N TYR A 6 -21.22 -13.82 -7.45
CA TYR A 6 -21.38 -14.98 -6.59
C TYR A 6 -21.58 -16.28 -7.40
N ASP A 7 -22.39 -16.23 -8.47
CA ASP A 7 -22.62 -17.37 -9.36
C ASP A 7 -21.37 -17.74 -10.17
N ALA A 8 -20.64 -16.74 -10.67
CA ALA A 8 -19.35 -16.97 -11.33
C ALA A 8 -18.33 -17.60 -10.37
N PHE A 9 -18.33 -17.16 -9.11
CA PHE A 9 -17.49 -17.73 -8.07
C PHE A 9 -17.89 -19.17 -7.73
N ARG A 10 -19.17 -19.48 -7.55
CA ARG A 10 -19.67 -20.85 -7.33
C ARG A 10 -19.34 -21.79 -8.48
N LYS A 11 -19.51 -21.34 -9.74
CA LYS A 11 -19.17 -22.10 -10.95
C LYS A 11 -17.66 -22.37 -11.10
N SER A 12 -16.80 -21.55 -10.48
CA SER A 12 -15.34 -21.75 -10.55
C SER A 12 -14.83 -22.88 -9.66
N GLY A 13 -15.66 -23.45 -8.76
CA GLY A 13 -15.25 -24.46 -7.79
C GLY A 13 -14.25 -23.98 -6.74
N LEU A 14 -13.88 -22.70 -6.75
CA LEU A 14 -12.95 -22.11 -5.81
C LEU A 14 -13.63 -21.90 -4.45
N LYS A 15 -12.89 -22.09 -3.37
CA LYS A 15 -13.37 -21.77 -2.02
C LYS A 15 -13.34 -20.28 -1.77
N GLU A 16 -14.33 -19.79 -1.03
CA GLU A 16 -14.44 -18.38 -0.69
C GLU A 16 -13.31 -17.99 0.26
N MET A 17 -12.34 -17.24 -0.27
CA MET A 17 -11.24 -16.66 0.48
C MET A 17 -11.06 -15.21 0.03
N HIS A 18 -10.88 -14.32 1.00
CA HIS A 18 -10.64 -12.91 0.73
C HIS A 18 -9.27 -12.53 1.26
N MET A 19 -8.41 -12.00 0.40
CA MET A 19 -7.10 -11.50 0.78
C MET A 19 -7.07 -9.98 0.75
N VAL A 20 -6.50 -9.41 1.82
CA VAL A 20 -6.16 -8.00 1.91
C VAL A 20 -4.66 -7.90 2.15
N ARG A 21 -3.97 -7.08 1.38
CA ARG A 21 -2.52 -6.88 1.47
C ARG A 21 -2.18 -5.41 1.53
N TYR A 22 -1.21 -5.08 2.34
CA TYR A 22 -0.55 -3.78 2.39
C TYR A 22 0.95 -4.01 2.54
N ALA A 23 1.72 -3.65 1.51
CA ALA A 23 3.14 -3.97 1.38
C ALA A 23 3.42 -5.48 1.57
N ASP A 24 4.18 -5.84 2.59
CA ASP A 24 4.52 -7.20 3.03
C ASP A 24 3.48 -7.81 4.00
N ASP A 25 2.70 -6.98 4.67
CA ASP A 25 1.61 -7.44 5.55
C ASP A 25 0.37 -7.86 4.74
N PHE A 26 -0.17 -9.05 5.02
CA PHE A 26 -1.42 -9.50 4.41
C PHE A 26 -2.29 -10.33 5.36
N LYS A 27 -3.60 -10.37 5.07
CA LYS A 27 -4.59 -11.20 5.77
C LYS A 27 -5.39 -12.00 4.77
N ILE A 28 -5.58 -13.29 5.05
CA ILE A 28 -6.45 -14.17 4.28
C ILE A 28 -7.62 -14.56 5.18
N PHE A 29 -8.83 -14.19 4.76
CA PHE A 29 -10.06 -14.52 5.47
C PHE A 29 -10.67 -15.78 4.87
N CYS A 30 -10.90 -16.78 5.71
CA CYS A 30 -11.48 -18.07 5.35
C CYS A 30 -12.74 -18.33 6.18
N SER A 31 -13.67 -19.12 5.64
CA SER A 31 -14.92 -19.45 6.32
C SER A 31 -14.75 -20.43 7.47
N ASN A 32 -13.71 -21.27 7.44
CA ASN A 32 -13.45 -22.30 8.45
C ASN A 32 -11.94 -22.53 8.68
N ARG A 33 -11.62 -23.23 9.78
CA ARG A 33 -10.24 -23.51 10.20
C ARG A 33 -9.47 -24.42 9.23
N LYS A 34 -10.16 -25.39 8.59
CA LYS A 34 -9.53 -26.32 7.66
C LYS A 34 -9.01 -25.60 6.43
N ASP A 35 -9.82 -24.70 5.87
CA ASP A 35 -9.42 -23.88 4.72
C ASP A 35 -8.36 -22.85 5.09
N ALA A 36 -8.41 -22.28 6.33
CA ALA A 36 -7.36 -21.39 6.81
C ALA A 36 -6.00 -22.09 6.92
N LYS A 37 -5.95 -23.33 7.42
CA LYS A 37 -4.72 -24.13 7.47
C LYS A 37 -4.18 -24.40 6.05
N ARG A 38 -5.04 -24.83 5.13
CA ARG A 38 -4.65 -25.09 3.74
C ARG A 38 -4.12 -23.83 3.06
N ALA A 39 -4.79 -22.69 3.25
CA ALA A 39 -4.34 -21.41 2.73
C ALA A 39 -2.98 -20.99 3.30
N TYR A 40 -2.76 -21.23 4.59
CA TYR A 40 -1.49 -20.93 5.25
C TYR A 40 -0.34 -21.75 4.64
N GLU A 41 -0.48 -23.07 4.57
CA GLU A 41 0.54 -23.96 4.00
C GLU A 41 0.80 -23.66 2.51
N ALA A 42 -0.27 -23.48 1.73
CA ALA A 42 -0.13 -23.13 0.32
C ALA A 42 0.58 -21.79 0.11
N THR A 43 0.30 -20.82 0.96
CA THR A 43 0.97 -19.49 0.89
C THR A 43 2.44 -19.59 1.30
N LYS A 44 2.74 -20.34 2.37
CA LYS A 44 4.12 -20.59 2.83
C LYS A 44 4.95 -21.27 1.72
N ALA A 45 4.43 -22.34 1.14
CA ALA A 45 5.07 -23.04 0.03
C ALA A 45 5.25 -22.13 -1.19
N TRP A 46 4.24 -21.35 -1.58
CA TRP A 46 4.32 -20.44 -2.72
C TRP A 46 5.38 -19.35 -2.51
N LEU A 47 5.44 -18.73 -1.31
CA LEU A 47 6.44 -17.71 -0.99
C LEU A 47 7.86 -18.29 -1.03
N HIS A 48 8.05 -19.48 -0.47
CA HIS A 48 9.33 -20.17 -0.47
C HIS A 48 9.75 -20.57 -1.90
N ASP A 49 8.88 -21.26 -2.65
CA ASP A 49 9.24 -21.83 -3.96
C ASP A 49 9.44 -20.76 -5.02
N ARG A 50 8.56 -19.73 -5.03
CA ARG A 50 8.52 -18.70 -6.07
C ARG A 50 9.38 -17.49 -5.77
N LEU A 51 9.42 -17.06 -4.52
CA LEU A 51 10.07 -15.79 -4.13
C LEU A 51 11.29 -16.00 -3.22
N LYS A 52 11.55 -17.25 -2.81
CA LYS A 52 12.62 -17.58 -1.85
C LYS A 52 12.50 -16.80 -0.54
N LEU A 53 11.26 -16.53 -0.12
CA LEU A 53 10.93 -15.82 1.11
C LEU A 53 10.43 -16.80 2.15
N GLU A 54 10.91 -16.63 3.37
CA GLU A 54 10.44 -17.38 4.52
C GLU A 54 9.38 -16.59 5.29
N VAL A 55 8.36 -17.30 5.77
CA VAL A 55 7.29 -16.73 6.59
C VAL A 55 7.73 -16.77 8.05
N SER A 56 7.73 -15.62 8.73
CA SER A 56 7.97 -15.56 10.17
C SER A 56 6.87 -16.30 10.93
N GLU A 57 7.18 -17.43 11.53
CA GLU A 57 6.22 -18.25 12.30
C GLU A 57 5.72 -17.53 13.56
N GLU A 58 6.57 -16.71 14.17
CA GLU A 58 6.20 -15.89 15.33
C GLU A 58 5.10 -14.87 15.01
N LYS A 59 5.16 -14.24 13.83
CA LYS A 59 4.24 -13.18 13.41
C LYS A 59 3.01 -13.73 12.67
N SER A 60 3.11 -14.93 12.09
CA SER A 60 2.06 -15.51 11.24
C SER A 60 1.18 -16.46 12.05
N LYS A 61 -0.10 -16.13 12.19
CA LYS A 61 -1.05 -16.86 13.07
C LYS A 61 -2.37 -17.12 12.38
N ILE A 62 -2.95 -18.29 12.63
CA ILE A 62 -4.35 -18.59 12.30
C ILE A 62 -5.21 -18.25 13.49
N VAL A 63 -6.09 -17.26 13.35
CA VAL A 63 -6.93 -16.71 14.43
C VAL A 63 -8.40 -16.98 14.15
N ASN A 64 -9.13 -17.44 15.17
CA ASN A 64 -10.59 -17.49 15.14
C ASN A 64 -11.16 -16.16 15.64
N LEU A 65 -11.66 -15.32 14.73
CA LEU A 65 -12.18 -13.98 15.05
C LEU A 65 -13.44 -13.99 15.93
N LYS A 66 -14.13 -15.14 16.10
CA LYS A 66 -15.24 -15.28 17.05
C LYS A 66 -14.78 -15.45 18.51
N LYS A 67 -13.54 -15.93 18.72
CA LYS A 67 -12.96 -16.21 20.05
C LYS A 67 -11.79 -15.29 20.38
N GLY A 68 -11.19 -14.65 19.38
CA GLY A 68 -10.01 -13.80 19.55
C GLY A 68 -10.05 -12.60 18.60
N TYR A 69 -8.91 -11.98 18.43
CA TYR A 69 -8.75 -10.81 17.55
C TYR A 69 -7.55 -10.96 16.63
N SER A 70 -7.58 -10.23 15.53
CA SER A 70 -6.43 -10.09 14.61
C SER A 70 -6.06 -8.63 14.47
N GLU A 71 -4.78 -8.32 14.58
CA GLU A 71 -4.27 -6.97 14.36
C GLU A 71 -3.81 -6.79 12.92
N PHE A 72 -4.14 -5.64 12.33
CA PHE A 72 -3.71 -5.27 10.99
C PHE A 72 -3.66 -3.74 10.87
N LEU A 73 -2.52 -3.22 10.45
CA LEU A 73 -2.31 -1.77 10.26
C LEU A 73 -2.74 -0.92 11.47
N GLY A 74 -2.41 -1.36 12.67
CA GLY A 74 -2.77 -0.65 13.90
C GLY A 74 -4.23 -0.79 14.35
N PHE A 75 -5.03 -1.57 13.62
CA PHE A 75 -6.41 -1.91 14.00
C PHE A 75 -6.49 -3.32 14.58
N LYS A 76 -7.32 -3.49 15.60
CA LYS A 76 -7.70 -4.75 16.23
C LYS A 76 -9.08 -5.14 15.75
N LEU A 77 -9.16 -6.25 15.01
CA LEU A 77 -10.40 -6.76 14.40
C LEU A 77 -10.94 -7.94 15.18
N THR A 78 -12.23 -7.93 15.45
CA THR A 78 -12.95 -9.04 16.13
C THR A 78 -14.36 -9.19 15.57
N LEU A 79 -14.99 -10.33 15.84
CA LEU A 79 -16.40 -10.58 15.56
C LEU A 79 -17.20 -10.56 16.86
N MET A 80 -18.23 -9.73 16.91
CA MET A 80 -19.18 -9.68 18.02
C MET A 80 -20.52 -10.28 17.59
N LYS A 81 -21.12 -11.11 18.45
CA LYS A 81 -22.47 -11.64 18.22
C LYS A 81 -23.50 -10.52 18.37
N LYS A 82 -24.39 -10.40 17.39
CA LYS A 82 -25.53 -9.47 17.42
C LYS A 82 -26.78 -10.21 16.97
N GLY A 83 -27.61 -10.63 17.93
CA GLY A 83 -28.72 -11.53 17.67
C GLY A 83 -28.25 -12.87 17.10
N ALA A 84 -28.82 -13.32 15.99
CA ALA A 84 -28.45 -14.56 15.32
C ALA A 84 -27.19 -14.44 14.44
N SER A 85 -26.67 -13.22 14.21
CA SER A 85 -25.56 -12.97 13.29
C SER A 85 -24.31 -12.46 14.03
N TYR A 86 -23.18 -12.38 13.29
CA TYR A 86 -21.94 -11.75 13.76
C TYR A 86 -21.69 -10.46 13.00
N VAL A 87 -21.23 -9.44 13.70
CA VAL A 87 -20.80 -8.16 13.13
C VAL A 87 -19.32 -7.93 13.38
N VAL A 88 -18.63 -7.34 12.42
CA VAL A 88 -17.23 -6.95 12.58
C VAL A 88 -17.16 -5.73 13.50
N LYS A 89 -16.29 -5.81 14.50
CA LYS A 89 -15.89 -4.68 15.35
C LYS A 89 -14.40 -4.42 15.16
N SER A 90 -14.06 -3.15 15.11
CA SER A 90 -12.67 -2.73 15.03
C SER A 90 -12.37 -1.65 16.06
N HIS A 91 -11.24 -1.84 16.73
CA HIS A 91 -10.63 -0.94 17.71
C HIS A 91 -9.25 -0.50 17.21
N ILE A 92 -8.69 0.50 17.83
CA ILE A 92 -7.24 0.78 17.75
C ILE A 92 -6.53 -0.33 18.52
N CYS A 93 -5.44 -0.91 17.99
CA CYS A 93 -4.71 -1.95 18.71
C CYS A 93 -4.05 -1.37 19.97
N ASP A 94 -3.96 -2.21 21.02
CA ASP A 94 -3.53 -1.77 22.36
C ASP A 94 -2.12 -1.16 22.34
N LYS A 95 -1.21 -1.72 21.54
CA LYS A 95 0.15 -1.21 21.34
C LYS A 95 0.15 0.20 20.73
N ALA A 96 -0.71 0.44 19.73
CA ALA A 96 -0.81 1.76 19.10
C ALA A 96 -1.45 2.78 20.08
N LYS A 97 -2.50 2.39 20.81
CA LYS A 97 -3.11 3.25 21.85
C LYS A 97 -2.07 3.72 22.87
N ARG A 98 -1.32 2.80 23.46
CA ARG A 98 -0.26 3.13 24.44
C ARG A 98 0.78 4.06 23.83
N ARG A 99 1.36 3.67 22.70
CA ARG A 99 2.41 4.46 22.03
C ARG A 99 1.96 5.89 21.74
N GLU A 100 0.78 6.07 21.17
CA GLU A 100 0.31 7.41 20.81
C GLU A 100 -0.13 8.22 22.04
N THR A 101 -0.69 7.58 23.06
CA THR A 101 -1.00 8.22 24.34
C THR A 101 0.27 8.72 25.03
N ASP A 102 1.33 7.91 25.07
CA ASP A 102 2.61 8.30 25.68
C ASP A 102 3.28 9.44 24.92
N LYS A 103 3.23 9.44 23.58
CA LYS A 103 3.71 10.57 22.78
C LYS A 103 2.96 11.87 23.12
N LEU A 104 1.62 11.84 23.23
CA LEU A 104 0.83 13.00 23.59
C LEU A 104 1.14 13.50 24.99
N LYS A 105 1.29 12.59 25.98
CA LYS A 105 1.71 12.93 27.34
C LYS A 105 3.10 13.61 27.34
N GLY A 106 4.03 13.08 26.54
CA GLY A 106 5.36 13.67 26.36
C GLY A 106 5.32 15.05 25.73
N GLN A 107 4.46 15.26 24.73
CA GLN A 107 4.29 16.55 24.07
C GLN A 107 3.69 17.59 25.01
N ILE A 108 2.74 17.21 25.87
CA ILE A 108 2.18 18.12 26.90
C ILE A 108 3.25 18.58 27.89
N LYS A 109 4.15 17.67 28.32
CA LYS A 109 5.26 18.04 29.21
C LYS A 109 6.18 19.08 28.54
N LYS A 110 6.46 18.95 27.24
CA LYS A 110 7.23 19.96 26.50
C LYS A 110 6.50 21.31 26.44
N ILE A 111 5.20 21.31 26.17
CA ILE A 111 4.37 22.54 26.16
C ILE A 111 4.40 23.23 27.50
N ALA A 112 4.52 22.53 28.63
CA ALA A 112 4.59 23.09 29.97
C ALA A 112 5.92 23.80 30.25
N HIS A 113 7.01 23.44 29.58
CA HIS A 113 8.37 23.92 29.80
C HIS A 113 9.04 24.40 28.50
N PRO A 114 8.47 25.34 27.77
CA PRO A 114 9.08 25.88 26.54
C PRO A 114 10.22 26.85 26.91
N LYS A 115 11.17 27.02 26.02
CA LYS A 115 12.27 27.99 26.17
C LYS A 115 11.79 29.45 25.97
N ASN A 116 10.82 29.63 25.06
CA ASN A 116 10.24 30.93 24.73
C ASN A 116 8.80 30.74 24.21
N ASP A 117 8.12 31.84 23.94
CA ASP A 117 6.73 31.83 23.47
C ASP A 117 6.58 31.32 22.04
N GLU A 118 7.58 31.49 21.16
CA GLU A 118 7.57 30.96 19.80
C GLU A 118 7.65 29.41 19.81
N GLU A 119 8.54 28.87 20.64
CA GLU A 119 8.63 27.42 20.84
C GLU A 119 7.32 26.86 21.42
N ARG A 120 6.69 27.57 22.37
CA ARG A 120 5.39 27.16 22.90
C ARG A 120 4.32 27.03 21.82
N VAL A 121 4.23 27.99 20.91
CA VAL A 121 3.29 27.96 19.78
C VAL A 121 3.60 26.79 18.87
N THR A 122 4.87 26.53 18.55
CA THR A 122 5.30 25.40 17.75
C THR A 122 4.91 24.07 18.39
N LEU A 123 5.17 23.88 19.67
CA LEU A 123 4.82 22.66 20.41
C LEU A 123 3.31 22.41 20.50
N ILE A 124 2.49 23.49 20.60
CA ILE A 124 1.03 23.40 20.54
C ILE A 124 0.58 22.93 19.15
N ASN A 125 1.16 23.48 18.09
CA ASN A 125 0.86 23.10 16.72
C ASN A 125 1.21 21.62 16.47
N GLU A 126 2.36 21.16 16.95
CA GLU A 126 2.74 19.74 16.87
C GLU A 126 1.75 18.84 17.60
N TYR A 127 1.35 19.19 18.84
CA TYR A 127 0.31 18.47 19.59
C TYR A 127 -1.00 18.36 18.81
N ASN A 128 -1.46 19.47 18.25
CA ASN A 128 -2.67 19.52 17.45
C ASN A 128 -2.54 18.66 16.19
N ALA A 129 -1.41 18.72 15.49
CA ALA A 129 -1.12 17.93 14.31
C ALA A 129 -1.11 16.43 14.62
N MET A 130 -0.52 16.02 15.74
CA MET A 130 -0.52 14.61 16.19
C MET A 130 -1.95 14.10 16.38
N ILE A 131 -2.82 14.83 17.08
CA ILE A 131 -4.21 14.42 17.31
C ILE A 131 -4.99 14.39 16.00
N MET A 132 -4.86 15.41 15.17
CA MET A 132 -5.55 15.46 13.87
C MET A 132 -5.11 14.32 12.95
N GLY A 133 -3.83 13.96 12.95
CA GLY A 133 -3.29 12.81 12.24
C GLY A 133 -3.91 11.50 12.71
N MET A 134 -3.93 11.28 14.03
CA MET A 134 -4.56 10.10 14.63
C MET A 134 -6.05 10.03 14.33
N HIS A 135 -6.79 11.14 14.48
CA HIS A 135 -8.21 11.20 14.14
C HIS A 135 -8.47 10.85 12.68
N ASN A 136 -7.66 11.38 11.75
CA ASN A 136 -7.81 11.07 10.33
C ASN A 136 -7.50 9.60 10.01
N TYR A 137 -6.51 9.01 10.66
CA TYR A 137 -6.14 7.63 10.43
C TYR A 137 -7.14 6.64 11.02
N PHE A 138 -7.51 6.80 12.29
CA PHE A 138 -8.31 5.84 13.03
C PHE A 138 -9.82 6.06 12.94
N GLN A 139 -10.31 7.15 12.35
CA GLN A 139 -11.74 7.47 12.29
C GLN A 139 -12.62 6.38 11.66
N ILE A 140 -12.04 5.43 10.93
CA ILE A 140 -12.75 4.31 10.30
C ILE A 140 -12.98 3.13 11.25
N ALA A 141 -12.36 3.09 12.43
CA ALA A 141 -12.59 2.05 13.42
C ALA A 141 -14.00 2.17 14.00
N THR A 142 -14.74 1.05 14.05
CA THR A 142 -16.14 1.07 14.52
C THR A 142 -16.29 1.50 15.97
N CYS A 143 -15.27 1.27 16.81
CA CYS A 143 -15.24 1.63 18.23
C CYS A 143 -14.31 2.82 18.52
N VAL A 144 -14.03 3.66 17.52
CA VAL A 144 -13.07 4.76 17.61
C VAL A 144 -13.40 5.75 18.73
N SER A 145 -14.68 6.03 18.96
CA SER A 145 -15.09 7.01 20.00
C SER A 145 -14.75 6.52 21.40
N SER A 146 -14.93 5.22 21.72
CA SER A 146 -14.54 4.66 23.01
C SER A 146 -13.02 4.65 23.18
N ASP A 147 -12.28 4.25 22.13
CA ASP A 147 -10.81 4.20 22.18
C ASP A 147 -10.20 5.58 22.43
N PHE A 148 -10.67 6.61 21.73
CA PHE A 148 -10.20 7.97 21.95
C PHE A 148 -10.70 8.62 23.24
N ALA A 149 -11.87 8.19 23.76
CA ALA A 149 -12.33 8.62 25.08
C ALA A 149 -11.40 8.09 26.18
N ASP A 150 -10.94 6.83 26.07
CA ASP A 150 -9.99 6.23 27.00
C ASP A 150 -8.64 6.96 26.96
N MET A 151 -8.08 7.11 25.76
CA MET A 151 -6.83 7.88 25.54
C MET A 151 -6.94 9.32 26.03
N GLY A 152 -8.10 9.94 25.78
CA GLY A 152 -8.37 11.33 26.20
C GLY A 152 -8.36 11.50 27.70
N ARG A 153 -8.97 10.57 28.45
CA ARG A 153 -8.93 10.59 29.92
C ARG A 153 -7.51 10.55 30.46
N GLU A 154 -6.68 9.66 29.93
CA GLU A 154 -5.29 9.55 30.36
C GLU A 154 -4.46 10.80 30.03
N VAL A 155 -4.66 11.35 28.83
CA VAL A 155 -3.95 12.57 28.37
C VAL A 155 -4.42 13.78 29.17
N ASP A 156 -5.72 13.87 29.48
CA ASP A 156 -6.30 14.99 30.21
C ASP A 156 -5.79 15.09 31.66
N VAL A 157 -5.54 13.95 32.32
CA VAL A 157 -4.92 13.93 33.66
C VAL A 157 -3.55 14.63 33.61
N VAL A 158 -2.70 14.28 32.65
CA VAL A 158 -1.38 14.89 32.48
C VAL A 158 -1.49 16.35 32.05
N LYS A 159 -2.43 16.68 31.16
CA LYS A 159 -2.66 18.04 30.69
C LYS A 159 -3.08 18.98 31.84
N LEU A 160 -4.03 18.55 32.67
CA LEU A 160 -4.51 19.34 33.80
C LEU A 160 -3.43 19.55 34.87
N SER A 161 -2.59 18.55 35.10
CA SER A 161 -1.47 18.63 36.04
C SER A 161 -0.35 19.53 35.50
N GLN A 162 0.17 19.27 34.30
CA GLN A 162 1.36 19.93 33.76
C GLN A 162 1.08 21.37 33.33
N LEU A 163 -0.06 21.63 32.68
CA LEU A 163 -0.41 22.98 32.20
C LEU A 163 -1.14 23.81 33.26
N LYS A 164 -1.30 23.30 34.47
CA LYS A 164 -2.06 23.88 35.58
C LYS A 164 -3.51 24.23 35.17
N ARG A 165 -4.48 23.61 35.80
CA ARG A 165 -5.91 23.76 35.46
C ARG A 165 -6.37 25.21 35.30
N LYS A 166 -5.82 26.16 36.12
CA LYS A 166 -6.17 27.58 36.08
C LYS A 166 -5.69 28.31 34.83
N ALA A 167 -4.65 27.78 34.14
CA ALA A 167 -4.13 28.36 32.91
C ALA A 167 -4.85 27.87 31.66
N LEU A 168 -5.74 26.87 31.78
CA LEU A 168 -6.55 26.33 30.69
C LEU A 168 -7.90 27.06 30.64
N SER A 169 -8.13 27.83 29.57
CA SER A 169 -9.42 28.48 29.33
C SER A 169 -10.35 27.63 28.48
N THR A 170 -11.65 27.80 28.70
CA THR A 170 -12.71 27.23 27.82
C THR A 170 -13.09 28.21 26.70
N LYS A 171 -12.65 29.48 26.79
CA LYS A 171 -12.90 30.52 25.81
C LYS A 171 -11.56 31.03 25.26
N GLY A 172 -11.51 31.27 23.97
CA GLY A 172 -10.31 31.80 23.30
C GLY A 172 -10.57 32.10 21.84
N ASP A 173 -9.58 32.60 21.14
CA ASP A 173 -9.65 33.00 19.75
C ASP A 173 -9.05 31.90 18.86
N TYR A 174 -9.68 31.71 17.70
CA TYR A 174 -9.22 30.79 16.65
C TYR A 174 -8.43 31.48 15.55
N LYS A 175 -7.98 32.73 15.76
CA LYS A 175 -7.20 33.45 14.76
C LYS A 175 -5.97 32.63 14.34
N GLY A 176 -5.88 32.33 13.05
CA GLY A 176 -4.85 31.44 12.50
C GLY A 176 -5.16 29.91 12.59
N PHE A 177 -6.30 29.53 13.20
CA PHE A 177 -6.70 28.13 13.42
C PHE A 177 -8.09 27.79 12.87
N SER A 178 -8.47 28.39 11.74
CA SER A 178 -9.81 28.23 11.13
C SER A 178 -10.21 26.77 10.89
N PHE A 179 -9.24 25.91 10.57
CA PHE A 179 -9.49 24.47 10.40
C PHE A 179 -9.86 23.79 11.72
N ILE A 180 -9.20 24.16 12.83
CA ILE A 180 -9.51 23.63 14.17
C ILE A 180 -10.89 24.10 14.60
N GLU A 181 -11.21 25.37 14.40
CA GLU A 181 -12.52 25.95 14.68
C GLU A 181 -13.62 25.19 13.93
N LYS A 182 -13.49 25.03 12.61
CA LYS A 182 -14.46 24.31 11.77
C LYS A 182 -14.70 22.88 12.21
N LYS A 183 -13.64 22.16 12.61
CA LYS A 183 -13.70 20.72 12.93
C LYS A 183 -14.01 20.46 14.40
N TYR A 184 -13.46 21.25 15.31
CA TYR A 184 -13.47 21.00 16.76
C TYR A 184 -14.15 22.11 17.58
N GLY A 185 -14.47 23.25 17.02
CA GLY A 185 -15.03 24.41 17.74
C GLY A 185 -16.35 24.13 18.46
N LYS A 186 -17.13 23.15 17.99
CA LYS A 186 -18.37 22.72 18.65
C LYS A 186 -18.14 21.77 19.85
N SER A 187 -16.89 21.42 20.14
CA SER A 187 -16.57 20.50 21.24
C SER A 187 -16.51 21.24 22.57
N LYS A 188 -17.27 20.76 23.57
CA LYS A 188 -17.14 21.23 24.95
C LYS A 188 -15.80 20.84 25.62
N GLN A 189 -15.02 19.95 24.99
CA GLN A 189 -13.72 19.48 25.48
C GLN A 189 -12.54 20.34 25.04
N ILE A 190 -12.73 21.27 24.07
CA ILE A 190 -11.66 22.14 23.62
C ILE A 190 -11.17 23.04 24.77
N ARG A 191 -9.88 23.25 24.82
CA ARG A 191 -9.23 24.16 25.79
C ARG A 191 -8.26 25.06 25.07
N PHE A 192 -8.03 26.22 25.66
CA PHE A 192 -7.04 27.17 25.18
C PHE A 192 -5.92 27.30 26.20
N TYR A 193 -4.70 27.31 25.73
CA TYR A 193 -3.51 27.54 26.54
C TYR A 193 -2.67 28.66 25.91
N SER A 194 -2.34 29.69 26.68
CA SER A 194 -1.69 30.89 26.14
C SER A 194 -2.39 31.45 24.89
N GLY A 195 -3.73 31.49 24.92
CA GLY A 195 -4.56 31.98 23.81
C GLY A 195 -4.65 31.07 22.59
N LYS A 196 -4.00 29.91 22.57
CA LYS A 196 -4.00 28.98 21.44
C LYS A 196 -4.87 27.75 21.71
N PRO A 197 -5.64 27.26 20.73
CA PRO A 197 -6.52 26.10 20.92
C PRO A 197 -5.73 24.80 21.04
N LEU A 198 -6.09 23.97 22.00
CA LEU A 198 -5.65 22.58 22.15
C LEU A 198 -6.77 21.64 21.68
N VAL A 199 -6.51 20.89 20.62
CA VAL A 199 -7.47 19.92 20.06
C VAL A 199 -7.78 18.83 21.09
N PRO A 200 -9.08 18.54 21.35
CA PRO A 200 -9.47 17.50 22.30
C PRO A 200 -9.22 16.10 21.71
N VAL A 201 -8.54 15.26 22.47
CA VAL A 201 -8.25 13.87 22.06
C VAL A 201 -9.54 13.06 21.88
N GLY A 202 -10.47 13.16 22.84
CA GLY A 202 -11.70 12.36 22.88
C GLY A 202 -12.78 12.79 21.88
N TYR A 203 -12.62 13.92 21.18
CA TYR A 203 -13.66 14.43 20.27
C TYR A 203 -13.42 13.93 18.83
N ILE A 204 -13.90 12.74 18.55
CA ILE A 204 -13.82 12.13 17.22
C ILE A 204 -15.19 11.61 16.76
N LYS A 205 -15.45 11.73 15.46
CA LYS A 205 -16.62 11.12 14.81
C LYS A 205 -16.17 9.95 13.95
N HIS A 206 -16.84 8.82 14.10
CA HIS A 206 -16.67 7.69 13.21
C HIS A 206 -17.01 8.08 11.77
N LYS A 207 -16.17 7.65 10.83
CA LYS A 207 -16.39 7.80 9.40
C LYS A 207 -16.43 6.42 8.77
N ASN A 208 -17.52 6.12 8.06
CA ASN A 208 -17.59 4.87 7.32
C ASN A 208 -16.42 4.73 6.34
N PRO A 209 -15.76 3.58 6.27
CA PRO A 209 -14.73 3.35 5.28
C PRO A 209 -15.31 3.44 3.88
N MET A 210 -14.48 3.85 2.92
CA MET A 210 -14.89 3.84 1.52
C MET A 210 -15.15 2.41 1.06
N TRP A 211 -16.37 2.13 0.63
CA TRP A 211 -16.71 0.84 0.05
C TRP A 211 -16.23 0.78 -1.41
N LYS A 212 -15.62 -0.34 -1.80
CA LYS A 212 -15.38 -0.62 -3.21
C LYS A 212 -16.71 -0.56 -3.97
N LYS A 213 -16.74 0.17 -5.08
CA LYS A 213 -17.93 0.15 -5.98
C LYS A 213 -18.17 -1.29 -6.41
N LYS A 214 -19.41 -1.74 -6.43
CA LYS A 214 -19.80 -3.12 -6.84
C LYS A 214 -19.28 -3.50 -8.23
N SER A 215 -19.08 -2.51 -9.10
CA SER A 215 -18.50 -2.69 -10.44
C SER A 215 -16.99 -2.95 -10.43
N VAL A 216 -16.29 -2.77 -9.29
CA VAL A 216 -14.86 -3.05 -9.15
C VAL A 216 -14.71 -4.49 -8.66
N CYS A 217 -14.61 -5.43 -9.58
CA CYS A 217 -14.63 -6.87 -9.32
C CYS A 217 -13.57 -7.58 -10.18
N LYS A 218 -12.79 -8.49 -9.56
CA LYS A 218 -11.75 -9.26 -10.28
C LYS A 218 -12.31 -10.34 -11.21
N TYR A 219 -13.59 -10.63 -11.12
CA TYR A 219 -14.22 -11.73 -11.86
C TYR A 219 -14.85 -11.31 -13.21
N THR A 220 -14.99 -10.01 -13.46
CA THR A 220 -15.49 -9.47 -14.72
C THR A 220 -14.40 -8.69 -15.47
N PRO A 221 -14.40 -8.67 -16.82
CA PRO A 221 -13.43 -7.89 -17.60
C PRO A 221 -13.44 -6.41 -17.21
N GLU A 222 -14.64 -5.81 -17.12
CA GLU A 222 -14.84 -4.40 -16.77
C GLU A 222 -14.37 -4.11 -15.33
N GLY A 223 -14.60 -5.05 -14.43
CA GLY A 223 -14.14 -4.94 -13.03
C GLY A 223 -12.61 -4.98 -12.93
N ARG A 224 -11.95 -5.86 -13.69
CA ARG A 224 -10.49 -5.91 -13.79
C ARG A 224 -9.92 -4.63 -14.37
N GLN A 225 -10.50 -4.11 -15.46
CA GLN A 225 -10.11 -2.81 -16.01
C GLN A 225 -10.16 -1.70 -14.97
N LYS A 226 -11.24 -1.63 -14.16
CA LYS A 226 -11.38 -0.63 -13.10
C LYS A 226 -10.38 -0.80 -11.96
N ILE A 227 -10.03 -2.03 -11.60
CA ILE A 227 -8.99 -2.32 -10.59
C ILE A 227 -7.63 -1.80 -11.06
N HIS A 228 -7.32 -1.98 -12.34
CA HIS A 228 -6.02 -1.66 -12.91
C HIS A 228 -5.96 -0.29 -13.61
N LYS A 229 -7.06 0.48 -13.61
CA LYS A 229 -7.14 1.79 -14.28
C LYS A 229 -6.00 2.73 -13.93
N ASN A 230 -5.56 2.71 -12.68
CA ASN A 230 -4.48 3.58 -12.19
C ASN A 230 -3.08 3.10 -12.53
N LEU A 231 -2.93 1.88 -13.08
CA LEU A 231 -1.61 1.36 -13.48
C LEU A 231 -1.12 2.01 -14.78
N GLY A 232 -2.00 2.67 -15.55
CA GLY A 232 -1.64 3.33 -16.80
C GLY A 232 -1.14 2.38 -17.91
N ILE A 233 -1.53 1.09 -17.84
CA ILE A 233 -1.14 0.03 -18.77
C ILE A 233 -2.36 -0.62 -19.40
N ASP A 234 -2.17 -1.25 -20.57
CA ASP A 234 -3.18 -2.14 -21.13
C ASP A 234 -3.25 -3.45 -20.32
N THR A 235 -4.36 -3.60 -19.58
CA THR A 235 -4.60 -4.76 -18.73
C THR A 235 -4.85 -6.05 -19.51
N ASN A 236 -5.34 -5.96 -20.74
CA ASN A 236 -5.55 -7.15 -21.57
C ASN A 236 -4.21 -7.72 -21.99
N THR A 237 -3.29 -6.89 -22.47
CA THR A 237 -1.91 -7.29 -22.79
C THR A 237 -1.21 -7.87 -21.55
N MET A 238 -1.33 -7.24 -20.37
CA MET A 238 -0.77 -7.78 -19.13
C MET A 238 -1.33 -9.18 -18.80
N LEU A 239 -2.65 -9.38 -18.90
CA LEU A 239 -3.28 -10.67 -18.62
C LEU A 239 -2.89 -11.75 -19.61
N LEU A 240 -2.72 -11.40 -20.90
CA LEU A 240 -2.22 -12.30 -21.92
C LEU A 240 -0.76 -12.67 -21.65
N LEU A 241 0.07 -11.68 -21.30
CA LEU A 241 1.48 -11.88 -20.92
C LEU A 241 1.60 -12.84 -19.71
N MET A 242 0.71 -12.74 -18.72
CA MET A 242 0.65 -13.65 -17.56
C MET A 242 0.30 -15.09 -17.96
N ARG A 243 -0.50 -15.29 -19.00
CA ARG A 243 -0.93 -16.61 -19.48
C ARG A 243 0.07 -17.23 -20.46
N THR A 244 0.86 -16.42 -21.12
CA THR A 244 1.85 -16.88 -22.11
C THR A 244 3.06 -17.44 -21.37
N LYS A 245 3.29 -18.76 -21.55
CA LYS A 245 4.49 -19.43 -21.05
C LYS A 245 5.55 -19.46 -22.12
N GLU A 246 6.78 -19.07 -21.79
CA GLU A 246 7.94 -19.26 -22.64
C GLU A 246 8.65 -20.56 -22.25
N VAL A 247 8.77 -21.47 -23.20
CA VAL A 247 9.41 -22.77 -22.95
C VAL A 247 10.89 -22.57 -22.61
N GLY A 248 11.36 -23.28 -21.59
CA GLY A 248 12.76 -23.22 -21.15
C GLY A 248 13.14 -22.01 -20.28
N ARG A 249 12.18 -21.14 -19.91
CA ARG A 249 12.42 -20.00 -19.01
C ARG A 249 12.09 -20.36 -17.57
N SER A 250 12.87 -19.76 -16.62
CA SER A 250 12.63 -19.92 -15.20
C SER A 250 11.33 -19.24 -14.76
N VAL A 251 10.81 -19.65 -13.61
CA VAL A 251 9.67 -18.99 -12.98
C VAL A 251 10.02 -17.54 -12.61
N GLU A 252 11.24 -17.30 -12.15
CA GLU A 252 11.73 -15.97 -11.81
C GLU A 252 11.72 -15.02 -13.03
N TYR A 253 12.19 -15.50 -14.18
CA TYR A 253 12.11 -14.75 -15.44
C TYR A 253 10.67 -14.39 -15.80
N MET A 254 9.76 -15.37 -15.71
CA MET A 254 8.35 -15.18 -16.07
C MET A 254 7.65 -14.16 -15.16
N ASP A 255 7.92 -14.19 -13.86
CA ASP A 255 7.35 -13.24 -12.90
C ASP A 255 7.96 -11.84 -13.05
N ASN A 256 9.27 -11.76 -13.27
CA ASN A 256 9.97 -10.50 -13.48
C ASN A 256 9.59 -9.81 -14.80
N ARG A 257 9.30 -10.59 -15.85
CA ARG A 257 8.78 -10.07 -17.13
C ARG A 257 7.50 -9.26 -16.94
N ILE A 258 6.56 -9.79 -16.13
CA ILE A 258 5.29 -9.11 -15.85
C ILE A 258 5.54 -7.87 -15.00
N SER A 259 6.36 -7.99 -13.97
CA SER A 259 6.71 -6.87 -13.08
C SER A 259 7.37 -5.72 -13.85
N LEU A 260 8.29 -6.02 -14.77
CA LEU A 260 8.95 -5.04 -15.63
C LEU A 260 7.99 -4.38 -16.63
N TYR A 261 7.08 -5.18 -17.23
CA TYR A 261 6.06 -4.63 -18.12
C TYR A 261 5.20 -3.58 -17.41
N VAL A 262 4.78 -3.87 -16.18
CA VAL A 262 4.03 -2.92 -15.35
C VAL A 262 4.88 -1.72 -14.96
N ALA A 263 6.12 -1.92 -14.50
CA ALA A 263 7.02 -0.85 -14.07
C ALA A 263 7.40 0.09 -15.22
N GLN A 264 7.47 -0.43 -16.44
CA GLN A 264 7.73 0.35 -17.66
C GLN A 264 6.45 0.90 -18.32
N TYR A 265 5.27 0.77 -17.65
CA TYR A 265 3.98 1.24 -18.18
C TYR A 265 3.63 0.66 -19.55
N GLY A 266 3.99 -0.60 -19.80
CA GLY A 266 3.77 -1.26 -21.09
C GLY A 266 4.59 -0.68 -22.25
N LYS A 267 5.70 0.02 -21.95
CA LYS A 267 6.53 0.73 -22.93
C LYS A 267 7.91 0.10 -23.09
N CYS A 268 8.46 0.25 -24.30
CA CYS A 268 9.86 -0.06 -24.55
C CYS A 268 10.78 0.88 -23.76
N ALA A 269 11.76 0.34 -23.03
CA ALA A 269 12.68 1.13 -22.22
C ALA A 269 13.57 2.11 -23.03
N ILE A 270 13.81 1.83 -24.31
CA ILE A 270 14.63 2.66 -25.20
C ILE A 270 13.78 3.71 -25.89
N THR A 271 12.72 3.29 -26.61
CA THR A 271 11.94 4.19 -27.47
C THR A 271 10.83 4.91 -26.70
N GLY A 272 10.34 4.33 -25.58
CA GLY A 272 9.18 4.84 -24.85
C GLY A 272 7.83 4.55 -25.54
N GLN A 273 7.82 3.83 -26.66
CA GLN A 273 6.61 3.43 -27.38
C GLN A 273 5.84 2.36 -26.59
N ILE A 274 4.52 2.41 -26.65
CA ILE A 274 3.64 1.38 -26.11
C ILE A 274 3.82 0.10 -26.93
N LEU A 275 3.91 -1.05 -26.26
CA LEU A 275 4.18 -2.34 -26.88
C LEU A 275 2.91 -3.20 -26.96
N ALA A 276 2.60 -3.70 -28.15
CA ALA A 276 1.65 -4.78 -28.33
C ALA A 276 2.26 -6.12 -27.87
N LEU A 277 1.43 -7.11 -27.54
CA LEU A 277 1.88 -8.39 -26.97
C LEU A 277 3.00 -9.06 -27.80
N HIS A 278 2.86 -9.08 -29.13
CA HIS A 278 3.82 -9.70 -30.06
C HIS A 278 5.11 -8.89 -30.28
N GLU A 279 5.19 -7.67 -29.74
CA GLU A 279 6.36 -6.79 -29.80
C GLU A 279 7.18 -6.84 -28.52
N ILE A 280 6.62 -7.39 -27.45
CA ILE A 280 7.27 -7.45 -26.15
C ILE A 280 8.38 -8.48 -26.16
N HIS A 281 9.59 -8.02 -25.84
CA HIS A 281 10.74 -8.88 -25.59
C HIS A 281 11.37 -8.55 -24.23
N CYS A 282 11.47 -9.55 -23.36
CA CYS A 282 12.17 -9.40 -22.08
C CYS A 282 13.64 -9.81 -22.27
N HIS A 283 14.53 -8.83 -22.20
CA HIS A 283 15.94 -8.95 -22.51
C HIS A 283 16.80 -8.99 -21.25
N HIS A 284 17.83 -9.86 -21.23
CA HIS A 284 18.88 -9.89 -20.22
C HIS A 284 19.93 -8.82 -20.55
N LYS A 285 20.10 -7.82 -19.70
CA LYS A 285 21.12 -6.77 -19.86
C LYS A 285 22.52 -7.37 -19.95
N LYS A 286 22.84 -8.30 -19.04
CA LYS A 286 24.00 -9.19 -19.14
C LYS A 286 23.50 -10.55 -19.62
N PRO A 287 23.94 -11.05 -20.77
CA PRO A 287 23.50 -12.33 -21.34
C PRO A 287 23.74 -13.50 -20.39
N VAL A 288 22.83 -14.49 -20.44
CA VAL A 288 22.98 -15.73 -19.65
C VAL A 288 24.26 -16.47 -19.99
N SER A 289 24.67 -16.48 -21.27
CA SER A 289 25.96 -17.06 -21.74
C SER A 289 27.18 -16.39 -21.13
N GLN A 290 27.03 -15.18 -20.58
CA GLN A 290 28.09 -14.42 -19.91
C GLN A 290 27.91 -14.39 -18.38
N GLY A 291 27.11 -15.30 -17.81
CA GLY A 291 26.85 -15.39 -16.38
C GLY A 291 25.76 -14.40 -15.90
N GLY A 292 24.92 -13.91 -16.79
CA GLY A 292 23.69 -13.17 -16.42
C GLY A 292 22.67 -14.10 -15.79
N ASN A 293 21.78 -13.53 -14.97
CA ASN A 293 20.71 -14.25 -14.25
C ASN A 293 19.33 -13.66 -14.56
N ASP A 294 18.28 -14.33 -14.09
CA ASP A 294 16.88 -13.93 -14.29
C ASP A 294 16.38 -12.90 -13.25
N ARG A 295 17.27 -12.30 -12.45
CA ARG A 295 16.88 -11.28 -11.47
C ARG A 295 16.33 -10.03 -12.14
N TYR A 296 15.42 -9.38 -11.43
CA TYR A 296 14.73 -8.16 -11.91
C TYR A 296 15.68 -7.09 -12.45
N GLU A 297 16.82 -6.87 -11.77
CA GLU A 297 17.80 -5.85 -12.10
C GLU A 297 18.52 -6.14 -13.44
N ASN A 298 18.64 -7.44 -13.79
CA ASN A 298 19.31 -7.87 -15.03
C ASN A 298 18.35 -7.93 -16.22
N LEU A 299 17.05 -7.75 -16.03
CA LEU A 299 16.05 -7.83 -17.09
C LEU A 299 15.54 -6.44 -17.48
N ILE A 300 15.02 -6.32 -18.71
CA ILE A 300 14.42 -5.09 -19.26
C ILE A 300 13.46 -5.43 -20.40
N ILE A 301 12.35 -4.70 -20.50
CA ILE A 301 11.38 -4.87 -21.60
C ILE A 301 11.77 -3.96 -22.78
N LEU A 302 11.90 -4.55 -23.94
CA LEU A 302 12.26 -3.88 -25.19
C LEU A 302 11.25 -4.24 -26.28
N HIS A 303 11.15 -3.39 -27.30
CA HIS A 303 10.53 -3.75 -28.58
C HIS A 303 11.39 -4.79 -29.29
N LYS A 304 10.77 -5.77 -29.95
CA LYS A 304 11.48 -6.86 -30.65
C LYS A 304 12.57 -6.38 -31.64
N ASP A 305 12.31 -5.28 -32.35
CA ASP A 305 13.27 -4.75 -33.32
C ASP A 305 14.42 -4.01 -32.63
N ILE A 306 14.16 -3.35 -31.50
CA ILE A 306 15.23 -2.81 -30.64
C ILE A 306 16.11 -3.94 -30.11
N HIS A 307 15.50 -5.07 -29.70
CA HIS A 307 16.24 -6.24 -29.26
C HIS A 307 17.07 -6.86 -30.37
N ARG A 308 16.54 -6.95 -31.59
CA ARG A 308 17.30 -7.39 -32.79
C ARG A 308 18.46 -6.46 -33.09
N LEU A 309 18.23 -5.14 -33.12
CA LEU A 309 19.28 -4.13 -33.30
C LEU A 309 20.35 -4.21 -32.20
N LEU A 310 19.96 -4.45 -30.98
CA LEU A 310 20.89 -4.59 -29.87
C LEU A 310 21.90 -5.72 -30.11
N HIS A 311 21.46 -6.85 -30.65
CA HIS A 311 22.33 -8.00 -30.95
C HIS A 311 22.92 -8.03 -32.35
N ALA A 312 22.56 -7.07 -33.21
CA ALA A 312 23.09 -7.02 -34.58
C ALA A 312 24.61 -6.74 -34.60
N THR A 313 25.35 -7.54 -35.34
CA THR A 313 26.81 -7.40 -35.54
C THR A 313 27.14 -7.02 -36.97
N LYS A 314 26.29 -7.37 -37.95
CA LYS A 314 26.48 -7.05 -39.37
C LYS A 314 26.10 -5.58 -39.63
N GLU A 315 27.00 -4.83 -40.23
CA GLU A 315 26.81 -3.39 -40.53
C GLU A 315 25.56 -3.12 -41.36
N THR A 316 25.29 -3.94 -42.37
CA THR A 316 24.10 -3.85 -43.23
C THR A 316 22.81 -3.92 -42.41
N THR A 317 22.74 -4.88 -41.45
CA THR A 317 21.60 -5.07 -40.56
C THR A 317 21.44 -3.87 -39.63
N ILE A 318 22.54 -3.38 -39.05
CA ILE A 318 22.55 -2.21 -38.17
C ILE A 318 22.01 -0.98 -38.89
N LYS A 319 22.53 -0.68 -40.14
CA LYS A 319 22.07 0.43 -40.93
C LYS A 319 20.58 0.35 -41.28
N ALA A 320 20.09 -0.85 -41.64
CA ALA A 320 18.68 -1.07 -41.95
C ALA A 320 17.77 -0.78 -40.74
N TYR A 321 18.09 -1.31 -39.56
CA TYR A 321 17.30 -1.04 -38.36
C TYR A 321 17.41 0.41 -37.87
N LEU A 322 18.56 1.06 -37.98
CA LEU A 322 18.70 2.47 -37.61
C LEU A 322 17.89 3.38 -38.55
N SER A 323 17.82 3.08 -39.81
CA SER A 323 16.97 3.79 -40.80
C SER A 323 15.48 3.59 -40.45
N GLN A 324 15.08 2.36 -40.16
CA GLN A 324 13.68 2.03 -39.84
C GLN A 324 13.22 2.66 -38.51
N LEU A 325 14.05 2.59 -37.49
CA LEU A 325 13.67 2.96 -36.13
C LEU A 325 13.87 4.45 -35.81
N GLN A 326 14.61 5.18 -36.60
CA GLN A 326 14.87 6.64 -36.48
C GLN A 326 15.15 7.08 -35.01
N LEU A 327 16.08 6.39 -34.35
CA LEU A 327 16.36 6.61 -32.92
C LEU A 327 17.01 7.99 -32.70
N THR A 328 16.53 8.70 -31.67
CA THR A 328 17.14 9.94 -31.18
C THR A 328 18.53 9.66 -30.58
N TYR A 329 19.36 10.68 -30.46
CA TYR A 329 20.68 10.58 -29.80
C TYR A 329 20.60 9.95 -28.40
N LYS A 330 19.62 10.38 -27.58
CA LYS A 330 19.41 9.83 -26.23
C LYS A 330 19.02 8.34 -26.24
N GLN A 331 18.23 7.93 -27.23
CA GLN A 331 17.81 6.52 -27.38
C GLN A 331 18.99 5.66 -27.86
N LYS A 332 19.81 6.14 -28.81
CA LYS A 332 21.05 5.47 -29.23
C LYS A 332 22.03 5.32 -28.05
N ALA A 333 22.21 6.36 -27.23
CA ALA A 333 23.06 6.29 -26.05
C ALA A 333 22.60 5.22 -25.05
N LYS A 334 21.28 5.10 -24.81
CA LYS A 334 20.73 4.04 -23.99
C LYS A 334 20.93 2.64 -24.58
N LEU A 335 20.74 2.50 -25.90
CA LEU A 335 20.98 1.26 -26.62
C LEU A 335 22.43 0.82 -26.51
N ASN A 336 23.37 1.76 -26.74
CA ASN A 336 24.79 1.51 -26.66
C ASN A 336 25.26 1.05 -25.26
N LYS A 337 24.66 1.60 -24.20
CA LYS A 337 24.90 1.08 -22.83
C LYS A 337 24.50 -0.40 -22.68
N LEU A 338 23.39 -0.81 -23.28
CA LEU A 338 22.97 -2.22 -23.25
C LEU A 338 23.88 -3.08 -24.13
N ARG A 339 24.33 -2.59 -25.27
CA ARG A 339 25.30 -3.30 -26.13
C ARG A 339 26.62 -3.53 -25.40
N GLN A 340 27.13 -2.53 -24.68
CA GLN A 340 28.34 -2.66 -23.85
C GLN A 340 28.19 -3.74 -22.77
N LEU A 341 27.03 -3.78 -22.10
CA LEU A 341 26.74 -4.83 -21.11
C LEU A 341 26.68 -6.23 -21.72
N ALA A 342 26.41 -6.34 -23.00
CA ALA A 342 26.42 -7.57 -23.79
C ALA A 342 27.77 -7.83 -24.50
N ASN A 343 28.82 -7.06 -24.19
CA ASN A 343 30.15 -7.09 -24.86
C ASN A 343 30.09 -6.86 -26.37
N LEU A 344 29.21 -5.95 -26.80
CA LEU A 344 29.05 -5.57 -28.21
C LEU A 344 29.52 -4.11 -28.42
N GLN A 345 30.05 -3.82 -29.63
CA GLN A 345 30.47 -2.48 -29.98
C GLN A 345 29.29 -1.49 -30.05
N ALA A 346 29.53 -0.24 -29.71
CA ALA A 346 28.56 0.84 -29.86
C ALA A 346 28.26 1.11 -31.35
N ILE A 347 27.04 1.61 -31.64
CA ILE A 347 26.56 1.92 -32.99
C ILE A 347 26.06 3.35 -33.11
#